data_e5fcb0cd51e989a267a043e7e23c2d28
#
_entry.id   e5fcb0cd51e989a267a043e7e23c2d28
#
_cell.length_a   1.000
_cell.length_b   1.000
_cell.length_c   1.000
_cell.angle_alpha   90.00
_cell.angle_beta   90.00
_cell.angle_gamma   90.00
#
_symmetry.space_group_name_H-M   'P 1'
#
loop_
_entity.id
_entity.type
_entity.pdbx_description
1 polymer ?
#
loop_
_entity_poly.entity_id
_entity_poly.type
_entity_poly.pdbx_seq_one_letter_code
_entity_poly.pdbx_strand_id
1 'polypeptide(L)'
;PTVEGLTTRLVYDESFQSRLFVEKSGTFSPAESGVFYVGLRCYSGSYMGDLYFQKIVIEEAPVYPVQITDLSIVAGERGAMSATLSWTWPSSDHLGGALSNLLGAKIYRGTDLVATLDTATVGGKAGWIDSSIETAGNYTYKVVAYNTFGDSQGSATTVTSPWIGNDTPMAVTDLVASAEDATVSLSFTPPTVGKNGGYIDTEALTYEIGRTPGGVLSESFSGPFPYIDEVPELGSYVYTVVAMFD
;
A
#
# COMPACT_ATOMS: atom_id res chain seq x y z
N PRO A 1 -16.11 50.51 -0.13
CA PRO A 1 -15.22 50.11 0.96
C PRO A 1 -14.27 51.27 1.28
N THR A 2 -14.13 51.56 2.58
CA THR A 2 -13.17 52.56 3.07
C THR A 2 -11.90 51.81 3.50
N VAL A 3 -10.75 52.52 3.51
CA VAL A 3 -9.48 51.93 4.02
C VAL A 3 -9.61 51.42 5.45
N GLU A 4 -10.50 51.99 6.23
CA GLU A 4 -10.80 51.60 7.61
C GLU A 4 -11.52 50.23 7.71
N GLY A 5 -12.16 49.79 6.63
CA GLY A 5 -12.80 48.46 6.55
C GLY A 5 -11.83 47.31 6.18
N LEU A 6 -10.57 47.61 5.87
CA LEU A 6 -9.56 46.61 5.56
C LEU A 6 -8.89 46.14 6.87
N THR A 7 -9.36 45.05 7.44
CA THR A 7 -8.98 44.59 8.80
C THR A 7 -7.91 43.51 8.82
N THR A 8 -7.74 42.77 7.73
CA THR A 8 -6.79 41.67 7.62
C THR A 8 -5.57 42.08 6.82
N ARG A 9 -4.39 41.99 7.44
CA ARG A 9 -3.12 42.31 6.79
C ARG A 9 -2.51 41.01 6.22
N LEU A 10 -2.42 40.89 4.91
CA LEU A 10 -1.90 39.70 4.24
C LEU A 10 -0.38 39.73 4.07
N VAL A 11 0.14 40.88 3.68
CA VAL A 11 1.57 41.09 3.50
C VAL A 11 1.96 42.39 4.17
N TYR A 12 3.07 42.39 4.90
CA TYR A 12 3.58 43.57 5.57
C TYR A 12 5.11 43.63 5.51
N ASP A 13 5.64 44.76 5.10
CA ASP A 13 7.09 45.03 5.08
C ASP A 13 7.32 46.43 5.67
N GLU A 14 8.00 46.52 6.81
CA GLU A 14 8.23 47.75 7.52
C GLU A 14 9.34 48.61 6.91
N SER A 15 10.21 48.01 6.11
CA SER A 15 11.43 48.66 5.60
C SER A 15 11.69 48.36 4.14
N PHE A 16 10.63 48.37 3.33
CA PHE A 16 10.79 48.14 1.89
C PHE A 16 11.66 49.21 1.23
N GLN A 17 12.88 48.83 0.85
CA GLN A 17 13.88 49.70 0.24
C GLN A 17 14.52 49.08 -1.01
N SER A 18 13.71 48.50 -1.88
CA SER A 18 14.25 47.91 -3.12
C SER A 18 14.10 48.86 -4.32
N ARG A 19 15.16 48.97 -5.11
CA ARG A 19 15.13 49.61 -6.42
C ARG A 19 14.73 48.63 -7.55
N LEU A 20 14.57 47.36 -7.21
CA LEU A 20 14.13 46.31 -8.13
C LEU A 20 12.72 45.89 -7.79
N PHE A 21 11.98 45.36 -8.74
CA PHE A 21 10.69 44.71 -8.45
C PHE A 21 10.91 43.47 -7.60
N VAL A 22 10.23 43.39 -6.46
CA VAL A 22 10.25 42.26 -5.52
C VAL A 22 8.85 41.72 -5.43
N GLU A 23 8.72 40.42 -5.62
CA GLU A 23 7.45 39.73 -5.42
C GLU A 23 7.16 39.59 -3.92
N LYS A 24 5.94 39.92 -3.53
CA LYS A 24 5.41 39.72 -2.19
C LYS A 24 4.11 38.95 -2.32
N SER A 25 3.94 37.90 -1.52
CA SER A 25 2.75 37.06 -1.50
C SER A 25 2.18 36.89 -0.09
N GLY A 26 0.91 36.61 -0.02
CA GLY A 26 0.22 36.28 1.21
C GLY A 26 -1.06 35.52 0.89
N THR A 27 -1.52 34.70 1.83
CA THR A 27 -2.74 33.90 1.68
C THR A 27 -3.87 34.47 2.52
N PHE A 28 -5.10 34.31 2.04
CA PHE A 28 -6.32 34.69 2.72
C PHE A 28 -7.35 33.59 2.55
N SER A 29 -7.92 33.13 3.66
CA SER A 29 -9.01 32.13 3.69
C SER A 29 -10.23 32.77 4.32
N PRO A 30 -11.25 33.19 3.53
CA PRO A 30 -12.47 33.74 4.09
C PRO A 30 -13.29 32.66 4.83
N ALA A 31 -13.88 33.00 5.95
CA ALA A 31 -14.77 32.11 6.69
C ALA A 31 -16.12 31.88 6.00
N GLU A 32 -16.54 32.79 5.13
CA GLU A 32 -17.80 32.74 4.40
C GLU A 32 -17.60 33.19 2.95
N SER A 33 -18.46 32.71 2.08
CA SER A 33 -18.47 33.15 0.67
C SER A 33 -18.95 34.60 0.58
N GLY A 34 -18.30 35.41 -0.26
CA GLY A 34 -18.67 36.81 -0.39
C GLY A 34 -17.77 37.56 -1.35
N VAL A 35 -18.00 38.86 -1.45
CA VAL A 35 -17.14 39.77 -2.22
C VAL A 35 -16.09 40.34 -1.27
N PHE A 36 -14.83 40.15 -1.60
CA PHE A 36 -13.70 40.62 -0.82
C PHE A 36 -12.97 41.71 -1.60
N TYR A 37 -12.40 42.67 -0.86
CA TYR A 37 -11.63 43.77 -1.44
C TYR A 37 -10.18 43.65 -0.99
N VAL A 38 -9.26 43.76 -1.94
CA VAL A 38 -7.82 43.81 -1.65
C VAL A 38 -7.38 45.27 -1.76
N GLY A 39 -6.81 45.81 -0.70
CA GLY A 39 -6.29 47.17 -0.65
C GLY A 39 -4.79 47.19 -0.43
N LEU A 40 -4.11 48.08 -1.11
CA LEU A 40 -2.71 48.40 -0.90
C LEU A 40 -2.60 49.66 -0.07
N ARG A 41 -1.92 49.59 1.06
CA ARG A 41 -1.66 50.77 1.89
C ARG A 41 -0.16 50.99 1.99
N CYS A 42 0.25 52.11 1.43
CA CYS A 42 1.63 52.60 1.49
C CYS A 42 1.65 53.83 2.37
N TYR A 43 2.61 53.95 3.26
CA TYR A 43 2.85 55.18 4.00
C TYR A 43 4.35 55.32 4.30
N SER A 44 4.81 56.56 4.34
CA SER A 44 6.18 56.94 4.70
C SER A 44 6.17 57.91 5.85
N GLY A 45 7.09 57.75 6.79
CA GLY A 45 7.17 58.61 7.98
C GLY A 45 7.85 59.97 7.76
N SER A 46 8.74 60.08 6.77
CA SER A 46 9.59 61.29 6.66
C SER A 46 10.00 61.67 5.24
N TYR A 47 10.03 60.77 4.30
CA TYR A 47 10.36 61.03 2.91
C TYR A 47 9.36 60.31 2.00
N MET A 48 8.77 61.09 1.07
CA MET A 48 7.86 60.52 0.07
C MET A 48 8.68 59.97 -1.08
N GLY A 49 8.83 58.66 -1.12
CA GLY A 49 9.31 57.93 -2.29
C GLY A 49 8.14 57.44 -3.11
N ASP A 50 8.35 57.22 -4.37
CA ASP A 50 7.38 56.62 -5.28
C ASP A 50 7.38 55.09 -5.08
N LEU A 51 6.20 54.50 -4.99
CA LEU A 51 6.01 53.02 -4.98
C LEU A 51 5.34 52.62 -6.28
N TYR A 52 6.03 51.77 -7.03
CA TYR A 52 5.56 51.28 -8.32
C TYR A 52 5.08 49.84 -8.19
N PHE A 53 3.90 49.57 -8.73
CA PHE A 53 3.33 48.21 -8.84
C PHE A 53 3.38 47.76 -10.28
N GLN A 54 3.91 46.60 -10.54
CA GLN A 54 3.93 46.02 -11.86
C GLN A 54 2.66 45.19 -12.12
N LYS A 55 2.27 44.35 -11.13
CA LYS A 55 1.15 43.43 -11.25
C LYS A 55 0.62 43.04 -9.88
N ILE A 56 -0.69 42.91 -9.77
CA ILE A 56 -1.36 42.21 -8.67
C ILE A 56 -2.02 41.00 -9.26
N VAL A 57 -1.76 39.82 -8.68
CA VAL A 57 -2.36 38.56 -9.08
C VAL A 57 -3.09 38.02 -7.87
N ILE A 58 -4.34 37.64 -8.06
CA ILE A 58 -5.15 36.94 -7.07
C ILE A 58 -5.48 35.59 -7.69
N GLU A 59 -5.01 34.54 -7.07
CA GLU A 59 -5.21 33.16 -7.53
C GLU A 59 -5.82 32.35 -6.38
N GLU A 60 -6.63 31.37 -6.74
CA GLU A 60 -7.09 30.38 -5.76
C GLU A 60 -5.88 29.56 -5.27
N ALA A 61 -5.74 29.45 -3.94
CA ALA A 61 -4.67 28.61 -3.41
C ALA A 61 -4.97 27.14 -3.73
N PRO A 62 -3.98 26.39 -4.23
CA PRO A 62 -4.19 24.98 -4.56
C PRO A 62 -4.56 24.18 -3.31
N VAL A 63 -5.65 23.45 -3.38
CA VAL A 63 -6.12 22.53 -2.31
C VAL A 63 -6.02 21.10 -2.80
N TYR A 64 -5.16 20.32 -2.19
CA TYR A 64 -4.89 18.92 -2.53
C TYR A 64 -5.70 17.98 -1.65
N PRO A 65 -6.09 16.78 -2.11
CA PRO A 65 -6.71 15.78 -1.23
C PRO A 65 -5.77 15.40 -0.07
N VAL A 66 -6.33 15.03 1.07
CA VAL A 66 -5.54 14.32 2.09
C VAL A 66 -5.17 12.93 1.56
N GLN A 67 -4.11 12.37 2.12
CA GLN A 67 -3.65 11.03 1.77
C GLN A 67 -4.67 9.95 2.18
N ILE A 68 -4.70 8.85 1.43
CA ILE A 68 -5.41 7.62 1.78
C ILE A 68 -4.59 6.90 2.84
N THR A 69 -5.21 6.54 3.98
CA THR A 69 -4.54 5.94 5.14
C THR A 69 -5.07 4.55 5.50
N ASP A 70 -6.20 4.14 4.94
CA ASP A 70 -6.91 2.89 5.25
C ASP A 70 -6.81 1.84 4.14
N LEU A 71 -5.76 1.90 3.32
CA LEU A 71 -5.52 0.92 2.26
C LEU A 71 -5.42 -0.49 2.86
N SER A 72 -6.23 -1.40 2.36
CA SER A 72 -6.24 -2.82 2.69
C SER A 72 -6.04 -3.66 1.43
N ILE A 73 -5.35 -4.80 1.57
CA ILE A 73 -5.00 -5.67 0.46
C ILE A 73 -5.32 -7.12 0.84
N VAL A 74 -6.00 -7.82 -0.07
CA VAL A 74 -6.31 -9.25 0.04
C VAL A 74 -5.73 -9.96 -1.18
N ALA A 75 -4.98 -11.05 -0.95
CA ALA A 75 -4.49 -11.91 -2.01
C ALA A 75 -5.64 -12.65 -2.70
N GLY A 76 -5.45 -13.00 -3.97
CA GLY A 76 -6.41 -13.80 -4.74
C GLY A 76 -6.62 -15.18 -4.10
N GLU A 77 -7.86 -15.66 -4.17
CA GLU A 77 -8.22 -16.96 -3.61
C GLU A 77 -7.53 -18.12 -4.33
N ARG A 78 -7.25 -19.18 -3.59
CA ARG A 78 -6.68 -20.44 -4.12
C ARG A 78 -5.40 -20.25 -4.95
N GLY A 79 -4.54 -19.34 -4.51
CA GLY A 79 -3.27 -19.06 -5.19
C GLY A 79 -3.40 -18.29 -6.49
N ALA A 80 -4.54 -17.61 -6.72
CA ALA A 80 -4.69 -16.76 -7.88
C ALA A 80 -3.66 -15.61 -7.85
N MET A 81 -3.09 -15.33 -9.03
CA MET A 81 -2.08 -14.27 -9.24
C MET A 81 -2.75 -12.90 -9.31
N SER A 82 -3.42 -12.51 -8.24
CA SER A 82 -4.14 -11.25 -8.13
C SER A 82 -4.16 -10.69 -6.71
N ALA A 83 -4.38 -9.38 -6.59
CA ALA A 83 -4.56 -8.69 -5.32
C ALA A 83 -5.77 -7.76 -5.40
N THR A 84 -6.65 -7.84 -4.42
CA THR A 84 -7.78 -6.90 -4.27
C THR A 84 -7.40 -5.82 -3.27
N LEU A 85 -7.34 -4.58 -3.75
CA LEU A 85 -7.11 -3.39 -2.95
C LEU A 85 -8.44 -2.75 -2.58
N SER A 86 -8.57 -2.24 -1.36
CA SER A 86 -9.73 -1.46 -0.92
C SER A 86 -9.31 -0.31 -0.01
N TRP A 87 -10.03 0.83 -0.13
CA TRP A 87 -9.77 2.05 0.66
C TRP A 87 -11.03 2.90 0.75
N THR A 88 -10.93 3.99 1.52
CA THR A 88 -11.93 5.05 1.53
C THR A 88 -11.37 6.28 0.80
N TRP A 89 -12.15 6.85 -0.13
CA TRP A 89 -11.80 8.11 -0.76
C TRP A 89 -11.70 9.24 0.27
N PRO A 90 -10.72 10.16 0.14
CA PRO A 90 -10.64 11.30 1.04
C PRO A 90 -11.89 12.17 0.98
N SER A 91 -12.30 12.71 2.12
CA SER A 91 -13.42 13.65 2.26
C SER A 91 -12.99 15.07 2.57
N SER A 92 -11.71 15.26 2.89
CA SER A 92 -11.11 16.56 3.22
C SER A 92 -9.88 16.85 2.39
N ASP A 93 -9.57 18.14 2.26
CA ASP A 93 -8.32 18.62 1.70
C ASP A 93 -7.20 18.66 2.78
N HIS A 94 -5.98 18.94 2.34
CA HIS A 94 -4.79 19.01 3.19
C HIS A 94 -4.81 20.14 4.24
N LEU A 95 -5.73 21.12 4.10
CA LEU A 95 -5.95 22.21 5.04
C LEU A 95 -7.08 21.91 6.04
N GLY A 96 -7.74 20.74 5.92
CA GLY A 96 -8.84 20.32 6.77
C GLY A 96 -10.22 20.78 6.31
N GLY A 97 -10.32 21.44 5.15
CA GLY A 97 -11.59 21.80 4.52
C GLY A 97 -12.27 20.62 3.85
N ALA A 98 -13.56 20.76 3.53
CA ALA A 98 -14.32 19.76 2.79
C ALA A 98 -13.80 19.67 1.34
N LEU A 99 -13.48 18.46 0.88
CA LEU A 99 -13.00 18.24 -0.46
C LEU A 99 -14.18 18.22 -1.45
N SER A 100 -14.19 19.16 -2.40
CA SER A 100 -15.23 19.26 -3.43
C SER A 100 -14.76 18.82 -4.82
N ASN A 101 -13.46 18.58 -4.98
CA ASN A 101 -12.81 18.35 -6.25
C ASN A 101 -11.87 17.14 -6.12
N LEU A 102 -12.40 15.95 -6.33
CA LEU A 102 -11.65 14.70 -6.36
C LEU A 102 -11.83 14.05 -7.74
N LEU A 103 -10.76 13.78 -8.45
CA LEU A 103 -10.80 13.18 -9.78
C LEU A 103 -10.60 11.66 -9.72
N GLY A 104 -9.64 11.19 -8.92
CA GLY A 104 -9.33 9.78 -8.91
C GLY A 104 -8.13 9.42 -8.05
N ALA A 105 -7.48 8.30 -8.39
CA ALA A 105 -6.25 7.87 -7.74
C ALA A 105 -5.28 7.20 -8.71
N LYS A 106 -4.00 7.31 -8.40
CA LYS A 106 -2.90 6.56 -8.99
C LYS A 106 -2.54 5.41 -8.08
N ILE A 107 -2.45 4.22 -8.62
CA ILE A 107 -2.12 2.99 -7.89
C ILE A 107 -0.73 2.54 -8.31
N TYR A 108 0.13 2.36 -7.33
CA TYR A 108 1.51 1.93 -7.52
C TYR A 108 1.72 0.55 -6.88
N ARG A 109 2.46 -0.31 -7.58
CA ARG A 109 3.04 -1.55 -7.07
C ARG A 109 4.57 -1.37 -7.02
N GLY A 110 5.13 -1.31 -5.81
CA GLY A 110 6.50 -0.83 -5.63
C GLY A 110 6.64 0.62 -6.09
N THR A 111 7.47 0.83 -7.11
CA THR A 111 7.67 2.14 -7.77
C THR A 111 6.84 2.32 -9.03
N ASP A 112 6.26 1.24 -9.56
CA ASP A 112 5.60 1.23 -10.85
C ASP A 112 4.15 1.67 -10.75
N LEU A 113 3.72 2.59 -11.60
CA LEU A 113 2.34 2.98 -11.77
C LEU A 113 1.60 1.86 -12.52
N VAL A 114 0.74 1.13 -11.82
CA VAL A 114 0.01 -0.02 -12.40
C VAL A 114 -1.41 0.32 -12.83
N ALA A 115 -2.01 1.39 -12.26
CA ALA A 115 -3.31 1.89 -12.69
C ALA A 115 -3.52 3.36 -12.35
N THR A 116 -4.39 4.01 -13.13
CA THR A 116 -4.98 5.31 -12.82
C THR A 116 -6.50 5.17 -12.89
N LEU A 117 -7.17 5.56 -11.83
CA LEU A 117 -8.63 5.61 -11.75
C LEU A 117 -9.06 7.08 -11.90
N ASP A 118 -9.92 7.36 -12.87
CA ASP A 118 -10.37 8.71 -13.21
C ASP A 118 -11.79 9.00 -12.67
N THR A 119 -12.26 8.16 -11.77
CA THR A 119 -13.56 8.31 -11.10
C THR A 119 -13.41 8.14 -9.60
N ALA A 120 -13.97 9.07 -8.84
CA ALA A 120 -13.92 9.05 -7.39
C ALA A 120 -15.24 9.53 -6.80
N THR A 121 -15.57 9.03 -5.59
CA THR A 121 -16.70 9.49 -4.80
C THR A 121 -16.21 9.95 -3.45
N VAL A 122 -16.18 11.26 -3.21
CA VAL A 122 -15.69 11.88 -1.97
C VAL A 122 -16.25 11.15 -0.74
N GLY A 123 -15.39 10.65 0.13
CA GLY A 123 -15.75 9.89 1.34
C GLY A 123 -16.32 8.49 1.11
N GLY A 124 -16.50 8.06 -0.14
CA GLY A 124 -17.03 6.74 -0.49
C GLY A 124 -15.99 5.63 -0.38
N LYS A 125 -16.46 4.37 -0.40
CA LYS A 125 -15.57 3.19 -0.49
C LYS A 125 -15.15 2.96 -1.94
N ALA A 126 -13.93 2.48 -2.11
CA ALA A 126 -13.34 2.14 -3.39
C ALA A 126 -12.59 0.81 -3.33
N GLY A 127 -12.40 0.21 -4.48
CA GLY A 127 -11.59 -0.99 -4.65
C GLY A 127 -11.09 -1.12 -6.07
N TRP A 128 -10.00 -1.86 -6.21
CA TRP A 128 -9.39 -2.19 -7.49
C TRP A 128 -8.67 -3.54 -7.38
N ILE A 129 -8.67 -4.30 -8.48
CA ILE A 129 -8.03 -5.62 -8.53
C ILE A 129 -6.81 -5.54 -9.44
N ASP A 130 -5.65 -5.85 -8.89
CA ASP A 130 -4.44 -6.10 -9.67
C ASP A 130 -4.45 -7.55 -10.17
N SER A 131 -4.64 -7.72 -11.45
CA SER A 131 -4.55 -9.03 -12.14
C SER A 131 -3.30 -9.12 -13.04
N SER A 132 -2.39 -8.16 -12.92
CA SER A 132 -1.16 -8.09 -13.71
C SER A 132 0.07 -8.69 -12.99
N ILE A 133 -0.14 -9.45 -11.93
CA ILE A 133 0.92 -10.09 -11.15
C ILE A 133 1.36 -11.36 -11.89
N GLU A 134 2.66 -11.46 -12.19
CA GLU A 134 3.22 -12.58 -12.97
C GLU A 134 4.02 -13.58 -12.14
N THR A 135 4.48 -13.19 -10.96
CA THR A 135 5.26 -14.03 -10.05
C THR A 135 4.66 -14.08 -8.67
N ALA A 136 4.74 -15.23 -7.99
CA ALA A 136 4.28 -15.36 -6.63
C ALA A 136 5.17 -14.57 -5.66
N GLY A 137 4.56 -13.92 -4.65
CA GLY A 137 5.32 -13.11 -3.69
C GLY A 137 4.49 -12.10 -2.91
N ASN A 138 5.19 -11.33 -2.08
CA ASN A 138 4.62 -10.15 -1.42
C ASN A 138 4.91 -8.90 -2.25
N TYR A 139 3.94 -8.03 -2.37
CA TYR A 139 4.03 -6.79 -3.12
C TYR A 139 3.66 -5.60 -2.25
N THR A 140 4.35 -4.50 -2.45
CA THR A 140 4.05 -3.26 -1.74
C THR A 140 3.21 -2.36 -2.63
N TYR A 141 2.07 -1.89 -2.11
CA TYR A 141 1.17 -0.99 -2.82
C TYR A 141 1.03 0.34 -2.11
N LYS A 142 0.77 1.38 -2.88
CA LYS A 142 0.28 2.67 -2.41
C LYS A 142 -0.79 3.21 -3.36
N VAL A 143 -1.75 3.93 -2.81
CA VAL A 143 -2.81 4.60 -3.56
C VAL A 143 -2.73 6.08 -3.26
N VAL A 144 -2.59 6.90 -4.31
CA VAL A 144 -2.41 8.35 -4.24
C VAL A 144 -3.62 9.02 -4.87
N ALA A 145 -4.48 9.62 -4.07
CA ALA A 145 -5.61 10.40 -4.55
C ALA A 145 -5.12 11.67 -5.26
N TYR A 146 -5.87 12.16 -6.26
CA TYR A 146 -5.53 13.39 -6.96
C TYR A 146 -6.77 14.20 -7.36
N ASN A 147 -6.56 15.48 -7.58
CA ASN A 147 -7.53 16.41 -8.10
C ASN A 147 -6.94 17.32 -9.19
N THR A 148 -7.64 18.39 -9.59
CA THR A 148 -7.16 19.34 -10.60
C THR A 148 -5.90 20.09 -10.20
N PHE A 149 -5.59 20.20 -8.90
CA PHE A 149 -4.38 20.84 -8.39
C PHE A 149 -3.20 19.87 -8.30
N GLY A 150 -3.43 18.58 -8.24
CA GLY A 150 -2.40 17.55 -8.21
C GLY A 150 -2.67 16.41 -7.22
N ASP A 151 -1.61 15.69 -6.92
CA ASP A 151 -1.61 14.52 -6.04
C ASP A 151 -1.79 14.92 -4.56
N SER A 152 -2.35 14.02 -3.76
CA SER A 152 -2.51 14.21 -2.32
C SER A 152 -1.18 14.56 -1.65
N GLN A 153 -1.23 15.51 -0.71
CA GLN A 153 -0.05 15.96 0.04
C GLN A 153 0.31 14.96 1.15
N GLY A 154 1.62 14.84 1.39
CA GLY A 154 2.18 13.94 2.38
C GLY A 154 2.64 12.61 1.79
N SER A 155 3.26 11.76 2.64
CA SER A 155 3.70 10.44 2.23
C SER A 155 2.51 9.49 2.20
N ALA A 156 2.13 9.01 1.02
CA ALA A 156 1.08 8.00 0.90
C ALA A 156 1.43 6.75 1.71
N THR A 157 0.44 6.20 2.40
CA THR A 157 0.61 4.96 3.15
C THR A 157 0.95 3.82 2.20
N THR A 158 2.03 3.12 2.51
CA THR A 158 2.47 1.94 1.77
C THR A 158 2.07 0.70 2.55
N VAL A 159 1.41 -0.24 1.88
CA VAL A 159 0.93 -1.49 2.48
C VAL A 159 1.54 -2.66 1.72
N THR A 160 2.09 -3.63 2.46
CA THR A 160 2.58 -4.89 1.88
C THR A 160 1.45 -5.90 1.87
N SER A 161 1.24 -6.55 0.72
CA SER A 161 0.25 -7.61 0.55
C SER A 161 0.58 -8.86 1.38
N PRO A 162 -0.38 -9.72 1.70
CA PRO A 162 -0.13 -11.13 1.96
C PRO A 162 0.61 -11.76 0.78
N TRP A 163 1.10 -13.00 0.94
CA TRP A 163 1.67 -13.76 -0.18
C TRP A 163 0.61 -13.98 -1.27
N ILE A 164 0.95 -13.64 -2.50
CA ILE A 164 0.10 -13.80 -3.68
C ILE A 164 0.64 -14.94 -4.52
N GLY A 165 -0.25 -15.77 -5.05
CA GLY A 165 0.13 -16.97 -5.80
C GLY A 165 0.30 -18.19 -4.91
N ASN A 166 0.70 -19.30 -5.51
CA ASN A 166 1.04 -20.53 -4.79
C ASN A 166 2.33 -20.33 -3.97
N ASP A 167 2.39 -20.98 -2.83
CA ASP A 167 3.54 -20.93 -1.92
C ASP A 167 4.19 -22.32 -1.81
N THR A 168 5.42 -22.36 -1.36
CA THR A 168 6.11 -23.62 -1.04
C THR A 168 5.51 -24.21 0.25
N PRO A 169 5.18 -25.51 0.31
CA PRO A 169 4.64 -26.10 1.52
C PRO A 169 5.55 -25.93 2.74
N MET A 170 4.96 -25.75 3.91
CA MET A 170 5.69 -25.89 5.18
C MET A 170 6.12 -27.33 5.40
N ALA A 171 7.03 -27.54 6.34
CA ALA A 171 7.38 -28.88 6.79
C ALA A 171 6.15 -29.58 7.41
N VAL A 172 6.11 -30.91 7.28
CA VAL A 172 5.17 -31.73 8.05
C VAL A 172 5.42 -31.55 9.55
N THR A 173 4.40 -31.77 10.36
CA THR A 173 4.51 -31.77 11.82
C THR A 173 4.15 -33.15 12.37
N ASP A 174 4.43 -33.39 13.66
CA ASP A 174 4.06 -34.58 14.39
C ASP A 174 4.54 -35.90 13.71
N LEU A 175 5.73 -35.85 13.08
CA LEU A 175 6.32 -37.05 12.48
C LEU A 175 6.64 -38.10 13.56
N VAL A 176 6.01 -39.24 13.45
CA VAL A 176 6.21 -40.40 14.35
C VAL A 176 6.56 -41.64 13.53
N ALA A 177 7.60 -42.33 13.96
CA ALA A 177 7.97 -43.65 13.46
C ALA A 177 7.66 -44.68 14.53
N SER A 178 6.82 -45.68 14.24
CA SER A 178 6.48 -46.81 15.12
C SER A 178 6.98 -48.10 14.48
N ALA A 179 7.80 -48.84 15.20
CA ALA A 179 8.39 -50.09 14.68
C ALA A 179 7.76 -51.31 15.37
N GLU A 180 7.44 -52.32 14.54
CA GLU A 180 7.07 -53.64 14.96
C GLU A 180 7.89 -54.64 14.11
N ASP A 181 8.80 -55.37 14.73
CA ASP A 181 9.81 -56.20 14.06
C ASP A 181 10.61 -55.39 12.99
N ALA A 182 10.58 -55.87 11.75
CA ALA A 182 11.23 -55.20 10.63
C ALA A 182 10.36 -54.15 9.91
N THR A 183 9.12 -53.96 10.37
CA THR A 183 8.15 -53.04 9.76
C THR A 183 8.13 -51.73 10.53
N VAL A 184 8.32 -50.59 9.81
CA VAL A 184 8.21 -49.25 10.38
C VAL A 184 7.04 -48.52 9.74
N SER A 185 6.16 -47.99 10.59
CA SER A 185 5.00 -47.18 10.19
C SER A 185 5.26 -45.72 10.50
N LEU A 186 5.20 -44.86 9.46
CA LEU A 186 5.37 -43.42 9.57
C LEU A 186 4.03 -42.69 9.49
N SER A 187 3.74 -41.89 10.50
CA SER A 187 2.60 -40.98 10.50
C SER A 187 3.06 -39.55 10.73
N PHE A 188 2.37 -38.57 10.14
CA PHE A 188 2.66 -37.16 10.28
C PHE A 188 1.43 -36.33 9.96
N THR A 189 1.46 -35.04 10.33
CA THR A 189 0.42 -34.07 9.99
C THR A 189 0.88 -33.27 8.77
N PRO A 190 0.13 -33.30 7.62
CA PRO A 190 0.39 -32.50 6.46
C PRO A 190 0.32 -30.99 6.73
N PRO A 191 1.12 -30.15 6.04
CA PRO A 191 0.98 -28.71 6.10
C PRO A 191 -0.33 -28.26 5.44
N THR A 192 -0.92 -27.18 6.00
CA THR A 192 -2.14 -26.55 5.45
C THR A 192 -1.88 -25.15 4.89
N VAL A 193 -0.65 -24.66 5.03
CA VAL A 193 -0.22 -23.32 4.61
C VAL A 193 1.23 -23.36 4.12
N GLY A 194 1.59 -22.45 3.25
CA GLY A 194 2.95 -22.32 2.72
C GLY A 194 3.92 -21.62 3.68
N LYS A 195 5.22 -21.69 3.37
CA LYS A 195 6.33 -21.13 4.16
C LYS A 195 6.21 -19.62 4.40
N ASN A 196 5.58 -18.91 3.47
CA ASN A 196 5.37 -17.46 3.54
C ASN A 196 3.95 -17.10 3.97
N GLY A 197 3.17 -18.07 4.46
CA GLY A 197 1.77 -17.90 4.83
C GLY A 197 0.81 -17.84 3.64
N GLY A 198 1.30 -18.20 2.44
CA GLY A 198 0.52 -18.23 1.21
C GLY A 198 -0.29 -19.52 1.03
N TYR A 199 -1.07 -19.53 -0.04
CA TYR A 199 -1.89 -20.68 -0.41
C TYR A 199 -1.04 -21.87 -0.85
N ILE A 200 -1.45 -23.06 -0.44
CA ILE A 200 -0.99 -24.34 -0.99
C ILE A 200 -2.21 -25.20 -1.35
N ASP A 201 -2.11 -25.96 -2.43
CA ASP A 201 -3.12 -26.94 -2.76
C ASP A 201 -2.85 -28.23 -1.95
N THR A 202 -3.59 -28.39 -0.86
CA THR A 202 -3.40 -29.55 0.05
C THR A 202 -3.75 -30.88 -0.57
N GLU A 203 -4.55 -30.91 -1.64
CA GLU A 203 -4.94 -32.13 -2.37
C GLU A 203 -3.85 -32.57 -3.36
N ALA A 204 -2.99 -31.63 -3.77
CA ALA A 204 -1.88 -31.88 -4.70
C ALA A 204 -0.54 -32.13 -3.98
N LEU A 205 -0.54 -32.18 -2.62
CA LEU A 205 0.68 -32.44 -1.87
C LEU A 205 1.17 -33.86 -2.07
N THR A 206 2.47 -33.98 -2.32
CA THR A 206 3.24 -35.21 -2.28
C THR A 206 4.36 -35.12 -1.26
N TYR A 207 4.97 -36.26 -0.92
CA TYR A 207 5.98 -36.33 0.12
C TYR A 207 7.18 -37.13 -0.33
N GLU A 208 8.36 -36.53 -0.30
CA GLU A 208 9.59 -37.29 -0.34
C GLU A 208 9.83 -37.92 1.01
N ILE A 209 10.04 -39.23 1.04
CA ILE A 209 10.32 -39.99 2.24
C ILE A 209 11.72 -40.56 2.15
N GLY A 210 12.56 -40.23 3.13
CA GLY A 210 13.94 -40.71 3.22
C GLY A 210 14.20 -41.48 4.49
N ARG A 211 15.20 -42.39 4.43
CA ARG A 211 15.70 -43.16 5.56
C ARG A 211 17.22 -43.14 5.61
N THR A 212 17.81 -42.99 6.77
CA THR A 212 19.26 -43.07 6.97
C THR A 212 19.58 -44.12 8.04
N PRO A 213 20.39 -45.15 7.73
CA PRO A 213 20.93 -45.52 6.43
C PRO A 213 19.83 -46.01 5.48
N GLY A 214 20.01 -45.76 4.12
CA GLY A 214 19.10 -46.30 3.10
C GLY A 214 18.82 -45.35 1.93
N GLY A 215 18.76 -44.03 2.16
CA GLY A 215 18.49 -43.04 1.08
C GLY A 215 17.00 -42.74 0.92
N VAL A 216 16.61 -42.26 -0.28
CA VAL A 216 15.21 -41.94 -0.62
C VAL A 216 14.42 -43.21 -0.80
N LEU A 217 13.31 -43.35 -0.12
CA LEU A 217 12.38 -44.50 -0.17
C LEU A 217 11.23 -44.23 -1.14
N SER A 218 10.77 -42.99 -1.19
CA SER A 218 9.76 -42.51 -2.13
C SER A 218 10.04 -41.07 -2.48
N GLU A 219 9.99 -40.71 -3.74
CA GLU A 219 10.15 -39.34 -4.24
C GLU A 219 8.82 -38.57 -4.26
N SER A 220 7.67 -39.27 -4.33
CA SER A 220 6.35 -38.64 -4.50
C SER A 220 5.26 -39.51 -3.87
N PHE A 221 5.29 -39.64 -2.53
CA PHE A 221 4.27 -40.38 -1.80
C PHE A 221 3.02 -39.53 -1.59
N SER A 222 1.86 -40.02 -1.99
CA SER A 222 0.56 -39.35 -1.83
C SER A 222 -0.45 -40.15 -0.99
N GLY A 223 -0.03 -41.30 -0.43
CA GLY A 223 -0.87 -42.18 0.36
C GLY A 223 -0.91 -43.63 -0.18
N PRO A 224 -1.56 -44.54 0.48
CA PRO A 224 -2.33 -44.37 1.71
C PRO A 224 -1.46 -44.13 2.96
N PHE A 225 -2.01 -43.45 3.93
CA PHE A 225 -1.36 -43.27 5.24
C PHE A 225 -1.75 -44.35 6.22
N PRO A 226 -0.86 -44.79 7.15
CA PRO A 226 0.55 -44.37 7.27
C PRO A 226 1.44 -44.92 6.16
N TYR A 227 2.62 -44.31 5.95
CA TYR A 227 3.64 -44.90 5.06
C TYR A 227 4.28 -46.10 5.78
N ILE A 228 4.45 -47.20 5.07
CA ILE A 228 5.03 -48.44 5.61
C ILE A 228 6.40 -48.70 4.95
N ASP A 229 7.41 -48.87 5.76
CA ASP A 229 8.77 -49.26 5.34
C ASP A 229 9.16 -50.58 5.97
N GLU A 230 9.72 -51.48 5.18
CA GLU A 230 10.34 -52.73 5.63
C GLU A 230 11.87 -52.52 5.66
N VAL A 231 12.43 -52.51 6.87
CA VAL A 231 13.87 -52.32 7.02
C VAL A 231 14.64 -53.60 6.69
N PRO A 232 15.80 -53.50 6.01
CA PRO A 232 16.56 -54.66 5.57
C PRO A 232 17.20 -55.45 6.71
N GLU A 233 17.49 -54.77 7.82
CA GLU A 233 18.10 -55.33 9.04
C GLU A 233 17.55 -54.62 10.28
N LEU A 234 17.49 -55.29 11.41
CA LEU A 234 17.13 -54.66 12.69
C LEU A 234 18.23 -53.71 13.11
N GLY A 235 17.89 -52.44 13.35
CA GLY A 235 18.85 -51.43 13.69
C GLY A 235 18.20 -50.07 14.01
N SER A 236 19.03 -49.05 14.06
CA SER A 236 18.58 -47.68 14.31
C SER A 236 18.52 -46.92 12.99
N TYR A 237 17.37 -46.34 12.69
CA TYR A 237 17.10 -45.59 11.49
C TYR A 237 16.54 -44.21 11.82
N VAL A 238 16.91 -43.23 10.96
CA VAL A 238 16.35 -41.87 10.99
C VAL A 238 15.51 -41.65 9.74
N TYR A 239 14.28 -41.20 9.91
CA TYR A 239 13.37 -40.89 8.80
C TYR A 239 13.23 -39.40 8.60
N THR A 240 13.09 -39.02 7.35
CA THR A 240 12.79 -37.64 6.92
C THR A 240 11.58 -37.62 6.01
N VAL A 241 10.73 -36.62 6.16
CA VAL A 241 9.56 -36.39 5.30
C VAL A 241 9.56 -34.93 4.85
N VAL A 242 9.54 -34.71 3.54
CA VAL A 242 9.50 -33.38 2.93
C VAL A 242 8.23 -33.26 2.10
N ALA A 243 7.37 -32.31 2.46
CA ALA A 243 6.18 -31.98 1.65
C ALA A 243 6.58 -31.16 0.42
N MET A 244 6.01 -31.50 -0.73
CA MET A 244 6.31 -30.85 -2.02
C MET A 244 5.09 -30.87 -2.95
N PHE A 245 5.17 -30.14 -4.03
CA PHE A 245 4.33 -30.31 -5.21
C PHE A 245 5.15 -30.98 -6.31
N ASP A 246 4.53 -31.88 -7.07
CA ASP A 246 5.09 -32.44 -8.30
C ASP A 246 5.03 -31.44 -9.45
#